data_6c1e000ffd0172f00b90f191ac1cf126
#
_entry.id   6c1e000ffd0172f00b90f191ac1cf126
#
_cell.length_a   1.000
_cell.length_b   1.000
_cell.length_c   1.000
_cell.angle_alpha   90.00
_cell.angle_beta   90.00
_cell.angle_gamma   90.00
#
_symmetry.space_group_name_H-M   'P 1'
#
loop_
_entity.id
_entity.type
_entity.pdbx_description
1 polymer ?
#
loop_
_entity_poly.entity_id
_entity_poly.type
_entity_poly.pdbx_seq_one_letter_code
_entity_poly.pdbx_strand_id
1 'polypeptide(L)'
;KWIYIYGPPRTGSTYLLRQIRKKSIHSVSDWGLGAILKPFVAMPGGIDKDRFLCDLAKNLLDRSRKNEQGELDLVLKAANGNLEEFEGYKKMFGFPQRIIFSVREPSGYMSSAIKKFPEEPVLFLQESYVKMLQLYRSIGGDIIDYHPNLSSQCYQKFLLPLEFYDNEIETFEYKGTPADHLVTEEMKNSYKEFFRENQDKVFKH
;
A
#
# COMPACT_ATOMS: atom_id res chain seq x y z
N LYS A 1 -14.89 -8.08 -4.35
CA LYS A 1 -14.45 -6.95 -3.46
C LYS A 1 -12.93 -6.91 -3.44
N TRP A 2 -12.32 -5.72 -3.34
CA TRP A 2 -10.87 -5.60 -3.24
C TRP A 2 -10.45 -4.43 -2.38
N ILE A 3 -9.22 -4.55 -1.85
CA ILE A 3 -8.58 -3.56 -0.98
C ILE A 3 -7.26 -3.15 -1.63
N TYR A 4 -6.97 -1.86 -1.60
CA TYR A 4 -5.71 -1.30 -2.08
C TYR A 4 -4.86 -0.79 -0.93
N ILE A 5 -3.65 -1.34 -0.79
CA ILE A 5 -2.66 -0.90 0.21
C ILE A 5 -1.49 -0.29 -0.53
N TYR A 6 -1.13 0.95 -0.22
CA TYR A 6 0.00 1.63 -0.82
C TYR A 6 0.74 2.52 0.17
N GLY A 7 1.86 3.08 -0.23
CA GLY A 7 2.67 3.94 0.60
C GLY A 7 4.16 3.75 0.35
N PRO A 8 5.04 4.48 1.02
CA PRO A 8 6.48 4.25 0.94
C PRO A 8 6.82 2.81 1.30
N PRO A 9 7.83 2.18 0.69
CA PRO A 9 8.26 0.86 1.11
C PRO A 9 8.72 0.90 2.57
N ARG A 10 8.70 -0.24 3.25
CA ARG A 10 9.18 -0.37 4.65
C ARG A 10 8.33 0.34 5.71
N THR A 11 7.07 0.61 5.42
CA THR A 11 6.08 1.24 6.33
C THR A 11 5.13 0.25 6.99
N GLY A 12 5.47 -1.03 7.06
CA GLY A 12 4.61 -2.05 7.66
C GLY A 12 3.53 -2.61 6.73
N SER A 13 3.43 -2.15 5.49
CA SER A 13 2.41 -2.59 4.52
C SER A 13 2.41 -4.10 4.27
N THR A 14 3.57 -4.77 4.34
CA THR A 14 3.64 -6.25 4.22
C THR A 14 3.07 -6.94 5.45
N TYR A 15 3.27 -6.39 6.63
CA TYR A 15 2.65 -6.91 7.85
C TYR A 15 1.12 -6.79 7.75
N LEU A 16 0.63 -5.61 7.38
CA LEU A 16 -0.79 -5.35 7.16
C LEU A 16 -1.40 -6.33 6.13
N LEU A 17 -0.72 -6.53 4.99
CA LEU A 17 -1.12 -7.50 3.98
C LEU A 17 -1.25 -8.92 4.56
N ARG A 18 -0.31 -9.35 5.40
CA ARG A 18 -0.33 -10.67 6.02
C ARG A 18 -1.51 -10.85 6.97
N GLN A 19 -1.87 -9.81 7.73
CA GLN A 19 -3.01 -9.87 8.64
C GLN A 19 -4.33 -10.02 7.88
N ILE A 20 -4.49 -9.30 6.78
CA ILE A 20 -5.67 -9.40 5.92
C ILE A 20 -5.71 -10.76 5.18
N ARG A 21 -4.55 -11.31 4.84
CA ARG A 21 -4.41 -12.56 4.06
C ARG A 21 -4.91 -13.81 4.78
N LYS A 22 -5.01 -13.83 6.10
CA LYS A 22 -5.35 -15.03 6.89
C LYS A 22 -6.74 -15.59 6.57
N LYS A 23 -7.65 -14.79 5.98
CA LYS A 23 -9.01 -15.21 5.62
C LYS A 23 -9.22 -15.55 4.13
N SER A 24 -8.47 -16.50 3.59
CA SER A 24 -8.72 -17.06 2.25
C SER A 24 -8.73 -16.05 1.09
N ILE A 25 -8.03 -14.96 1.23
CA ILE A 25 -8.01 -13.87 0.28
C ILE A 25 -6.82 -14.00 -0.64
N HIS A 26 -7.05 -13.74 -1.92
CA HIS A 26 -5.96 -13.58 -2.86
C HIS A 26 -5.23 -12.27 -2.59
N SER A 27 -4.01 -12.36 -2.09
CA SER A 27 -3.17 -11.20 -1.89
C SER A 27 -2.08 -11.17 -2.94
N VAL A 28 -2.01 -10.08 -3.67
CA VAL A 28 -0.97 -9.83 -4.66
C VAL A 28 -0.12 -8.69 -4.16
N SER A 29 1.17 -8.93 -3.98
CA SER A 29 2.13 -7.85 -3.82
C SER A 29 2.58 -7.39 -5.21
N ASP A 30 2.96 -6.14 -5.35
CA ASP A 30 3.42 -5.38 -6.53
C ASP A 30 4.10 -6.12 -7.69
N TRP A 31 4.62 -7.28 -7.43
CA TRP A 31 5.68 -7.89 -8.22
C TRP A 31 5.28 -8.37 -9.60
N GLY A 32 4.03 -8.41 -9.93
CA GLY A 32 3.64 -8.92 -11.24
C GLY A 32 2.73 -7.96 -12.02
N LEU A 33 1.75 -7.39 -11.37
CA LEU A 33 0.73 -6.58 -12.03
C LEU A 33 1.24 -5.19 -12.38
N GLY A 34 1.99 -4.52 -11.49
CA GLY A 34 2.56 -3.22 -11.77
C GLY A 34 3.54 -3.21 -12.93
N ALA A 35 4.36 -4.25 -13.05
CA ALA A 35 5.27 -4.40 -14.18
C ALA A 35 4.54 -4.62 -15.53
N ILE A 36 3.35 -5.20 -15.48
CA ILE A 36 2.51 -5.42 -16.67
C ILE A 36 1.66 -4.17 -16.97
N LEU A 37 1.13 -3.51 -15.94
CA LEU A 37 0.23 -2.37 -16.10
C LEU A 37 0.95 -1.08 -16.54
N LYS A 38 2.15 -0.82 -16.04
CA LYS A 38 2.93 0.37 -16.42
C LYS A 38 3.15 0.51 -17.93
N PRO A 39 3.72 -0.49 -18.63
CA PRO A 39 3.87 -0.40 -20.08
C PRO A 39 2.52 -0.32 -20.80
N PHE A 40 1.50 -0.94 -20.23
CA PHE A 40 0.18 -1.04 -20.82
C PHE A 40 -0.58 0.29 -20.78
N VAL A 41 -0.53 1.00 -19.67
CA VAL A 41 -1.14 2.32 -19.50
C VAL A 41 -0.43 3.35 -20.38
N ALA A 42 0.88 3.21 -20.56
CA ALA A 42 1.70 4.09 -21.37
C ALA A 42 1.60 3.85 -22.89
N MET A 43 0.98 2.75 -23.36
CA MET A 43 0.83 2.49 -24.78
C MET A 43 -0.10 3.49 -25.48
N PRO A 44 0.28 4.01 -26.68
CA PRO A 44 -0.60 4.86 -27.49
C PRO A 44 -1.91 4.14 -27.85
N GLY A 45 -2.97 4.91 -28.09
CA GLY A 45 -4.28 4.40 -28.45
C GLY A 45 -4.27 3.58 -29.75
N GLY A 46 -5.11 2.56 -29.87
CA GLY A 46 -5.25 1.71 -31.07
C GLY A 46 -5.51 0.23 -30.75
N ILE A 47 -5.11 -0.23 -29.59
CA ILE A 47 -5.56 -1.49 -29.02
C ILE A 47 -6.71 -1.15 -28.08
N ASP A 48 -7.74 -1.95 -28.07
CA ASP A 48 -8.79 -1.86 -27.06
C ASP A 48 -8.20 -2.21 -25.69
N LYS A 49 -7.56 -1.20 -25.08
CA LYS A 49 -6.88 -1.32 -23.80
C LYS A 49 -7.84 -1.76 -22.68
N ASP A 50 -9.06 -1.27 -22.75
CA ASP A 50 -10.05 -1.57 -21.73
C ASP A 50 -10.46 -3.04 -21.84
N ARG A 51 -10.64 -3.55 -23.07
CA ARG A 51 -10.88 -4.97 -23.30
C ARG A 51 -9.72 -5.84 -22.84
N PHE A 52 -8.50 -5.49 -23.15
CA PHE A 52 -7.32 -6.25 -22.70
C PHE A 52 -7.20 -6.26 -21.18
N LEU A 53 -7.40 -5.11 -20.51
CA LEU A 53 -7.39 -5.04 -19.04
C LEU A 53 -8.50 -5.89 -18.43
N CYS A 54 -9.69 -5.88 -19.03
CA CYS A 54 -10.79 -6.75 -18.61
C CYS A 54 -10.46 -8.23 -18.80
N ASP A 55 -9.87 -8.60 -19.94
CA ASP A 55 -9.48 -10.00 -20.21
C ASP A 55 -8.35 -10.45 -19.28
N LEU A 56 -7.36 -9.57 -19.00
CA LEU A 56 -6.32 -9.83 -18.02
C LEU A 56 -6.89 -10.00 -16.62
N ALA A 57 -7.77 -9.10 -16.20
CA ALA A 57 -8.48 -9.22 -14.92
C ALA A 57 -9.25 -10.52 -14.84
N LYS A 58 -10.03 -10.85 -15.86
CA LYS A 58 -10.79 -12.10 -15.94
C LYS A 58 -9.89 -13.33 -15.82
N ASN A 59 -8.78 -13.37 -16.55
CA ASN A 59 -7.81 -14.47 -16.49
C ASN A 59 -7.14 -14.60 -15.11
N LEU A 60 -6.85 -13.48 -14.45
CA LEU A 60 -6.32 -13.48 -13.09
C LEU A 60 -7.36 -13.96 -12.09
N LEU A 61 -8.62 -13.54 -12.28
CA LEU A 61 -9.76 -13.91 -11.44
C LEU A 61 -10.16 -15.39 -11.64
N ASP A 62 -10.13 -15.89 -12.84
CA ASP A 62 -10.45 -17.30 -13.16
C ASP A 62 -9.43 -18.29 -12.56
N ARG A 63 -8.19 -17.83 -12.37
CA ARG A 63 -7.12 -18.60 -11.71
C ARG A 63 -7.15 -18.51 -10.20
N SER A 64 -7.92 -17.58 -9.65
CA SER A 64 -8.02 -17.36 -8.21
C SER A 64 -9.19 -18.17 -7.65
N ARG A 65 -9.08 -18.58 -6.37
CA ARG A 65 -10.20 -19.22 -5.70
C ARG A 65 -11.31 -18.20 -5.52
N LYS A 66 -12.50 -18.54 -5.98
CA LYS A 66 -13.72 -17.79 -5.64
C LYS A 66 -14.12 -18.16 -4.22
N ASN A 67 -14.62 -17.17 -3.47
CA ASN A 67 -15.26 -17.45 -2.20
C ASN A 67 -16.52 -18.33 -2.43
N GLU A 68 -17.13 -18.81 -1.37
CA GLU A 68 -18.30 -19.68 -1.44
C GLU A 68 -19.50 -19.04 -2.17
N GLN A 69 -19.55 -17.70 -2.22
CA GLN A 69 -20.58 -16.93 -2.93
C GLN A 69 -20.18 -16.57 -4.37
N GLY A 70 -19.02 -16.99 -4.83
CA GLY A 70 -18.51 -16.67 -6.16
C GLY A 70 -17.96 -15.25 -6.30
N GLU A 71 -17.87 -14.47 -5.23
CA GLU A 71 -17.18 -13.18 -5.17
C GLU A 71 -15.68 -13.39 -5.00
N LEU A 72 -14.90 -12.47 -5.55
CA LEU A 72 -13.47 -12.47 -5.39
C LEU A 72 -13.04 -11.41 -4.38
N ASP A 73 -12.36 -11.87 -3.36
CA ASP A 73 -11.72 -11.00 -2.40
C ASP A 73 -10.23 -10.86 -2.74
N LEU A 74 -9.83 -9.66 -3.07
CA LEU A 74 -8.50 -9.34 -3.53
C LEU A 74 -7.88 -8.24 -2.67
N VAL A 75 -6.64 -8.44 -2.24
CA VAL A 75 -5.85 -7.40 -1.61
C VAL A 75 -4.63 -7.12 -2.47
N LEU A 76 -4.56 -5.91 -3.00
CA LEU A 76 -3.43 -5.42 -3.77
C LEU A 76 -2.55 -4.53 -2.90
N LYS A 77 -1.27 -4.83 -2.87
CA LYS A 77 -0.28 -4.01 -2.20
C LYS A 77 0.70 -3.44 -3.22
N ALA A 78 0.72 -2.12 -3.33
CA ALA A 78 1.62 -1.36 -4.19
C ALA A 78 2.61 -0.53 -3.35
N ALA A 79 3.81 -1.06 -3.12
CA ALA A 79 4.91 -0.25 -2.60
C ALA A 79 5.54 0.53 -3.76
N ASN A 80 5.70 1.84 -3.64
CA ASN A 80 6.10 2.73 -4.74
C ASN A 80 5.13 2.75 -5.93
N GLY A 81 3.85 2.46 -5.70
CA GLY A 81 2.80 2.62 -6.70
C GLY A 81 2.73 4.05 -7.23
N ASN A 82 2.09 4.24 -8.36
CA ASN A 82 1.80 5.54 -8.93
C ASN A 82 0.31 5.68 -9.29
N LEU A 83 -0.10 6.88 -9.65
CA LEU A 83 -1.50 7.15 -9.97
C LEU A 83 -2.00 6.35 -11.18
N GLU A 84 -1.17 6.23 -12.21
CA GLU A 84 -1.52 5.49 -13.44
C GLU A 84 -1.79 4.02 -13.16
N GLU A 85 -0.96 3.43 -12.30
CA GLU A 85 -1.11 2.05 -11.86
C GLU A 85 -2.40 1.86 -11.05
N PHE A 86 -2.70 2.77 -10.14
CA PHE A 86 -3.95 2.76 -9.37
C PHE A 86 -5.18 2.89 -10.29
N GLU A 87 -5.15 3.81 -11.27
CA GLU A 87 -6.21 3.95 -12.26
C GLU A 87 -6.37 2.69 -13.13
N GLY A 88 -5.26 2.02 -13.46
CA GLY A 88 -5.28 0.72 -14.13
C GLY A 88 -6.00 -0.35 -13.31
N TYR A 89 -5.71 -0.45 -12.02
CA TYR A 89 -6.42 -1.37 -11.11
C TYR A 89 -7.91 -1.04 -10.99
N LYS A 90 -8.27 0.24 -10.94
CA LYS A 90 -9.69 0.66 -10.94
C LYS A 90 -10.42 0.26 -12.20
N LYS A 91 -9.79 0.35 -13.36
CA LYS A 91 -10.36 -0.13 -14.63
C LYS A 91 -10.57 -1.64 -14.63
N MET A 92 -9.64 -2.41 -14.05
CA MET A 92 -9.70 -3.86 -14.00
C MET A 92 -10.74 -4.39 -12.99
N PHE A 93 -10.80 -3.82 -11.81
CA PHE A 93 -11.52 -4.38 -10.66
C PHE A 93 -12.66 -3.50 -10.14
N GLY A 94 -12.90 -2.35 -10.78
CA GLY A 94 -13.81 -1.33 -10.26
C GLY A 94 -13.19 -0.53 -9.10
N PHE A 95 -14.00 0.19 -8.36
CA PHE A 95 -13.53 0.93 -7.19
C PHE A 95 -13.16 -0.01 -6.04
N PRO A 96 -12.05 0.22 -5.32
CA PRO A 96 -11.72 -0.57 -4.14
C PRO A 96 -12.74 -0.34 -3.03
N GLN A 97 -13.05 -1.38 -2.28
CA GLN A 97 -13.87 -1.28 -1.08
C GLN A 97 -13.19 -0.41 -0.01
N ARG A 98 -11.85 -0.49 0.04
CA ARG A 98 -11.04 0.33 0.94
C ARG A 98 -9.67 0.62 0.33
N ILE A 99 -9.21 1.83 0.57
CA ILE A 99 -7.86 2.28 0.24
C ILE A 99 -7.12 2.54 1.55
N ILE A 100 -5.93 1.98 1.70
CA ILE A 100 -5.13 2.10 2.92
C ILE A 100 -3.75 2.65 2.55
N PHE A 101 -3.39 3.78 3.12
CA PHE A 101 -2.07 4.36 3.03
C PHE A 101 -1.26 4.01 4.27
N SER A 102 -0.21 3.22 4.09
CA SER A 102 0.70 2.86 5.16
C SER A 102 1.91 3.80 5.15
N VAL A 103 2.11 4.53 6.22
CA VAL A 103 3.21 5.49 6.38
C VAL A 103 4.05 5.16 7.61
N ARG A 104 5.24 5.71 7.68
CA ARG A 104 6.17 5.59 8.80
C ARG A 104 6.93 6.90 8.95
N GLU A 105 7.30 7.26 10.17
CA GLU A 105 8.15 8.43 10.40
C GLU A 105 9.48 8.32 9.61
N PRO A 106 10.03 9.47 9.14
CA PRO A 106 11.16 9.48 8.19
C PRO A 106 12.40 8.74 8.66
N SER A 107 12.75 8.84 9.93
CA SER A 107 13.95 8.23 10.50
C SER A 107 13.93 6.70 10.45
N GLY A 108 12.83 6.11 10.90
CA GLY A 108 12.63 4.67 10.83
C GLY A 108 12.43 4.16 9.41
N TYR A 109 11.82 4.97 8.51
CA TYR A 109 11.78 4.65 7.09
C TYR A 109 13.19 4.55 6.52
N MET A 110 14.03 5.58 6.67
CA MET A 110 15.39 5.62 6.12
C MET A 110 16.24 4.47 6.63
N SER A 111 16.23 4.24 7.95
CA SER A 111 16.93 3.10 8.56
C SER A 111 16.56 1.75 7.92
N SER A 112 15.28 1.53 7.68
CA SER A 112 14.80 0.28 7.10
C SER A 112 15.00 0.21 5.59
N ALA A 113 14.89 1.33 4.88
CA ALA A 113 15.04 1.40 3.43
C ALA A 113 16.49 1.11 3.01
N ILE A 114 17.47 1.73 3.65
CA ILE A 114 18.90 1.51 3.37
C ILE A 114 19.30 0.05 3.60
N LYS A 115 18.82 -0.57 4.67
CA LYS A 115 19.10 -1.99 4.93
C LYS A 115 18.52 -2.91 3.86
N LYS A 116 17.41 -2.52 3.25
CA LYS A 116 16.73 -3.34 2.24
C LYS A 116 17.23 -3.07 0.84
N PHE A 117 17.62 -1.85 0.56
CA PHE A 117 18.03 -1.37 -0.76
C PHE A 117 19.41 -0.71 -0.67
N PRO A 118 20.47 -1.47 -0.31
CA PRO A 118 21.80 -0.92 -0.07
C PRO A 118 22.44 -0.33 -1.33
N GLU A 119 22.01 -0.75 -2.51
CA GLU A 119 22.50 -0.27 -3.80
C GLU A 119 21.82 1.04 -4.27
N GLU A 120 20.70 1.42 -3.62
CA GLU A 120 19.97 2.62 -4.00
C GLU A 120 20.62 3.87 -3.40
N PRO A 121 20.77 4.96 -4.18
CA PRO A 121 21.26 6.23 -3.63
C PRO A 121 20.36 6.76 -2.51
N VAL A 122 20.96 7.26 -1.45
CA VAL A 122 20.23 7.85 -0.31
C VAL A 122 19.24 8.92 -0.77
N LEU A 123 19.66 9.78 -1.68
CA LEU A 123 18.82 10.84 -2.25
C LEU A 123 17.55 10.26 -2.93
N PHE A 124 17.72 9.18 -3.68
CA PHE A 124 16.57 8.50 -4.33
C PHE A 124 15.55 7.99 -3.32
N LEU A 125 16.01 7.42 -2.21
CA LEU A 125 15.13 6.95 -1.14
C LEU A 125 14.40 8.11 -0.46
N GLN A 126 15.10 9.24 -0.23
CA GLN A 126 14.53 10.46 0.35
C GLN A 126 13.45 11.05 -0.56
N GLU A 127 13.73 11.23 -1.84
CA GLU A 127 12.77 11.74 -2.82
C GLU A 127 11.58 10.81 -2.99
N SER A 128 11.81 9.49 -3.03
CA SER A 128 10.73 8.50 -3.13
C SER A 128 9.77 8.59 -1.97
N TYR A 129 10.27 8.85 -0.76
CA TYR A 129 9.43 9.05 0.41
C TYR A 129 8.51 10.27 0.25
N VAL A 130 9.06 11.41 -0.11
CA VAL A 130 8.30 12.65 -0.30
C VAL A 130 7.27 12.50 -1.42
N LYS A 131 7.66 11.92 -2.55
CA LYS A 131 6.75 11.63 -3.68
C LYS A 131 5.57 10.77 -3.27
N MET A 132 5.78 9.78 -2.40
CA MET A 132 4.67 8.93 -1.93
C MET A 132 3.69 9.69 -1.02
N LEU A 133 4.16 10.61 -0.17
CA LEU A 133 3.27 11.48 0.61
C LEU A 133 2.45 12.41 -0.30
N GLN A 134 3.07 12.93 -1.36
CA GLN A 134 2.38 13.75 -2.36
C GLN A 134 1.34 12.94 -3.17
N LEU A 135 1.66 11.70 -3.52
CA LEU A 135 0.75 10.79 -4.24
C LEU A 135 -0.55 10.54 -3.47
N TYR A 136 -0.48 10.55 -2.14
CA TYR A 136 -1.66 10.42 -1.29
C TYR A 136 -2.73 11.48 -1.60
N ARG A 137 -2.36 12.70 -1.97
CA ARG A 137 -3.30 13.76 -2.35
C ARG A 137 -4.18 13.38 -3.55
N SER A 138 -3.67 12.50 -4.43
CA SER A 138 -4.38 12.05 -5.64
C SER A 138 -5.18 10.78 -5.42
N ILE A 139 -4.73 9.88 -4.56
CA ILE A 139 -5.36 8.57 -4.31
C ILE A 139 -6.24 8.58 -3.06
N GLY A 140 -5.75 9.19 -1.97
CA GLY A 140 -6.46 9.23 -0.69
C GLY A 140 -6.48 7.90 0.06
N GLY A 141 -7.42 7.75 0.97
CA GLY A 141 -7.67 6.55 1.77
C GLY A 141 -7.45 6.75 3.27
N ASP A 142 -7.64 5.67 4.03
CA ASP A 142 -7.36 5.64 5.46
C ASP A 142 -5.85 5.56 5.70
N ILE A 143 -5.36 6.25 6.72
CA ILE A 143 -3.93 6.30 7.04
C ILE A 143 -3.64 5.43 8.25
N ILE A 144 -2.66 4.54 8.12
CA ILE A 144 -2.07 3.83 9.25
C ILE A 144 -0.61 4.23 9.40
N ASP A 145 -0.27 4.79 10.56
CA ASP A 145 1.10 5.20 10.89
C ASP A 145 1.84 4.07 11.62
N TYR A 146 2.92 3.62 11.02
CA TYR A 146 3.78 2.59 11.58
C TYR A 146 4.82 3.22 12.52
N HIS A 147 4.59 3.17 13.82
CA HIS A 147 5.44 3.79 14.84
C HIS A 147 5.61 2.88 16.09
N PRO A 148 6.54 3.18 17.01
CA PRO A 148 6.82 2.35 18.19
C PRO A 148 5.63 2.05 19.08
N ASN A 149 4.70 2.97 19.18
CA ASN A 149 3.51 2.83 20.03
C ASN A 149 2.37 2.06 19.34
N LEU A 150 2.52 1.71 18.06
CA LEU A 150 1.53 0.92 17.35
C LEU A 150 1.51 -0.51 17.92
N SER A 151 0.37 -0.93 18.42
CA SER A 151 0.18 -2.25 19.00
C SER A 151 -0.65 -3.17 18.11
N SER A 152 -0.64 -4.47 18.42
CA SER A 152 -1.53 -5.44 17.78
C SER A 152 -3.01 -5.06 17.94
N GLN A 153 -3.39 -4.49 19.09
CA GLN A 153 -4.76 -4.03 19.32
C GLN A 153 -5.16 -2.86 18.40
N CYS A 154 -4.23 -1.96 18.11
CA CYS A 154 -4.47 -0.86 17.15
C CYS A 154 -4.71 -1.40 15.75
N TYR A 155 -3.90 -2.36 15.30
CA TYR A 155 -4.16 -3.04 14.03
C TYR A 155 -5.51 -3.75 14.02
N GLN A 156 -5.86 -4.40 15.13
CA GLN A 156 -7.14 -5.08 15.28
C GLN A 156 -8.31 -4.12 15.09
N LYS A 157 -8.32 -3.00 15.80
CA LYS A 157 -9.36 -1.98 15.67
C LYS A 157 -9.44 -1.41 14.25
N PHE A 158 -8.28 -1.23 13.60
CA PHE A 158 -8.21 -0.75 12.23
C PHE A 158 -8.79 -1.76 11.23
N LEU A 159 -8.58 -3.06 11.45
CA LEU A 159 -8.98 -4.14 10.55
C LEU A 159 -10.40 -4.65 10.83
N LEU A 160 -10.93 -4.48 12.06
CA LEU A 160 -12.26 -4.96 12.45
C LEU A 160 -13.38 -4.60 11.47
N PRO A 161 -13.43 -3.40 10.88
CA PRO A 161 -14.46 -3.06 9.90
C PRO A 161 -14.28 -3.76 8.55
N LEU A 162 -13.18 -4.47 8.35
CA LEU A 162 -12.96 -5.25 7.13
C LEU A 162 -13.59 -6.63 7.31
N GLU A 163 -14.48 -7.00 6.42
CA GLU A 163 -15.13 -8.31 6.41
C GLU A 163 -14.14 -9.50 6.30
N PHE A 164 -12.90 -9.19 5.97
CA PHE A 164 -11.82 -10.16 5.74
C PHE A 164 -10.90 -10.36 6.93
N TYR A 165 -11.21 -9.78 8.06
CA TYR A 165 -10.35 -9.84 9.23
C TYR A 165 -10.68 -11.05 10.11
N ASP A 166 -9.67 -11.85 10.41
CA ASP A 166 -9.73 -12.91 11.41
C ASP A 166 -9.21 -12.38 12.74
N ASN A 167 -9.91 -12.60 13.84
CA ASN A 167 -9.64 -12.00 15.15
C ASN A 167 -8.25 -12.35 15.76
N GLU A 168 -7.50 -13.23 15.11
CA GLU A 168 -6.14 -13.59 15.54
C GLU A 168 -5.09 -12.72 14.83
N ILE A 169 -4.62 -11.69 15.50
CA ILE A 169 -3.44 -10.92 15.07
C ILE A 169 -2.16 -11.56 15.56
N GLU A 170 -1.18 -11.71 14.67
CA GLU A 170 0.19 -12.00 15.06
C GLU A 170 0.74 -10.88 15.94
N THR A 171 1.56 -11.25 16.92
CA THR A 171 2.24 -10.27 17.76
C THR A 171 3.00 -9.26 16.92
N PHE A 172 2.69 -7.99 17.10
CA PHE A 172 3.37 -6.90 16.43
C PHE A 172 4.57 -6.44 17.27
N GLU A 173 5.72 -6.40 16.64
CA GLU A 173 6.94 -5.82 17.22
C GLU A 173 7.51 -4.76 16.28
N TYR A 174 7.58 -3.53 16.74
CA TYR A 174 8.24 -2.46 15.99
C TYR A 174 9.75 -2.68 15.96
N LYS A 175 10.29 -2.85 14.77
CA LYS A 175 11.74 -3.02 14.54
C LYS A 175 12.29 -1.76 13.86
N GLY A 176 12.47 -0.71 14.64
CA GLY A 176 13.01 0.55 14.16
C GLY A 176 14.26 0.97 14.92
N THR A 177 15.33 1.22 14.20
CA THR A 177 16.48 1.96 14.73
C THR A 177 16.48 3.33 14.07
N PRO A 178 16.45 4.44 14.80
CA PRO A 178 16.47 5.77 14.20
C PRO A 178 17.69 6.00 13.31
N ALA A 179 17.51 6.72 12.21
CA ALA A 179 18.56 7.13 11.30
C ALA A 179 18.40 8.62 10.96
N ASP A 180 18.36 9.45 12.01
CA ASP A 180 18.09 10.90 11.91
C ASP A 180 19.07 11.64 11.02
N HIS A 181 20.34 11.21 10.96
CA HIS A 181 21.38 11.78 10.11
C HIS A 181 21.12 11.60 8.60
N LEU A 182 20.17 10.76 8.22
CA LEU A 182 19.79 10.50 6.84
C LEU A 182 18.46 11.17 6.46
N VAL A 183 17.85 11.89 7.39
CA VAL A 183 16.56 12.54 7.19
C VAL A 183 16.76 14.01 6.83
N THR A 184 16.26 14.42 5.67
CA THR A 184 16.28 15.82 5.26
C THR A 184 15.19 16.63 5.96
N GLU A 185 15.38 17.94 6.03
CA GLU A 185 14.32 18.85 6.53
C GLU A 185 13.07 18.81 5.66
N GLU A 186 13.22 18.57 4.35
CA GLU A 186 12.11 18.37 3.44
C GLU A 186 11.27 17.16 3.84
N MET A 187 11.88 16.01 4.13
CA MET A 187 11.17 14.82 4.60
C MET A 187 10.41 15.08 5.91
N LYS A 188 11.05 15.74 6.87
CA LYS A 188 10.44 16.08 8.16
C LYS A 188 9.24 16.99 7.98
N ASN A 189 9.38 18.03 7.17
CA ASN A 189 8.35 19.01 6.92
C ASN A 189 7.18 18.38 6.15
N SER A 190 7.47 17.60 5.10
CA SER A 190 6.45 16.88 4.33
C SER A 190 5.66 15.89 5.20
N TYR A 191 6.33 15.18 6.12
CA TYR A 191 5.66 14.27 7.04
C TYR A 191 4.74 15.02 8.02
N LYS A 192 5.24 16.11 8.65
CA LYS A 192 4.44 16.93 9.57
C LYS A 192 3.24 17.56 8.88
N GLU A 193 3.44 18.12 7.68
CA GLU A 193 2.36 18.71 6.89
C GLU A 193 1.33 17.68 6.48
N PHE A 194 1.76 16.51 6.02
CA PHE A 194 0.91 15.38 5.68
C PHE A 194 -0.04 15.02 6.83
N PHE A 195 0.47 14.87 8.06
CA PHE A 195 -0.36 14.55 9.21
C PHE A 195 -1.26 15.71 9.64
N ARG A 196 -0.78 16.95 9.54
CA ARG A 196 -1.60 18.13 9.82
C ARG A 196 -2.82 18.23 8.89
N GLU A 197 -2.61 17.94 7.60
CA GLU A 197 -3.67 18.01 6.59
C GLU A 197 -4.67 16.85 6.64
N ASN A 198 -4.30 15.73 7.24
CA ASN A 198 -5.08 14.49 7.19
C ASN A 198 -5.39 13.90 8.58
N GLN A 199 -5.48 14.74 9.61
CA GLN A 199 -5.68 14.30 11.00
C GLN A 199 -6.95 13.48 11.22
N ASP A 200 -7.99 13.74 10.47
CA ASP A 200 -9.28 13.04 10.49
C ASP A 200 -9.25 11.64 9.86
N LYS A 201 -8.27 11.41 8.99
CA LYS A 201 -8.08 10.14 8.25
C LYS A 201 -7.04 9.23 8.87
N VAL A 202 -6.25 9.76 9.80
CA VAL A 202 -5.27 8.95 10.55
C VAL A 202 -6.03 8.10 11.56
N PHE A 203 -5.80 6.79 11.49
CA PHE A 203 -6.34 5.89 12.49
C PHE A 203 -5.73 6.24 13.85
N LYS A 204 -6.56 6.73 14.73
CA LYS A 204 -6.19 7.09 16.12
C LYS A 204 -6.41 5.88 17.02
N HIS A 205 -5.48 5.71 17.94
CA HIS A 205 -5.45 4.62 18.93
C HIS A 205 -6.57 4.77 19.99
#